data_6520be7a5900f1743df69b520ce75b78
#
_entry.id   6520be7a5900f1743df69b520ce75b78
#
_cell.length_a   1.000
_cell.length_b   1.000
_cell.length_c   1.000
_cell.angle_alpha   90.00
_cell.angle_beta   90.00
_cell.angle_gamma   90.00
#
_symmetry.space_group_name_H-M   'P 1'
#
loop_
_entity.id
_entity.type
_entity.pdbx_description
1 polymer ?
#
loop_
_entity_poly.entity_id
_entity_poly.type
_entity_poly.pdbx_seq_one_letter_code
_entity_poly.pdbx_strand_id
1 'polypeptide(L)'
;MMPFPDIFPVPLIHINETNSTNNYLQSLCSKQKMEELTVVVADFQTSGRGQRGNSWESDPGKNLLFSTVIFPEFLEARRQFLISQVISLAIKEELDTYTTDISIKWPNDIYWKEKKICGMLIENDLMGRNISQSIAGIGININQEIFHSSAPVSYTHLTL
;
A
#
# COMPACT_ATOMS: atom_id res chain seq x y z
N MET A 1 -4.44 25.53 -5.23
CA MET A 1 -3.62 24.33 -4.98
C MET A 1 -2.26 24.83 -4.54
N MET A 2 -1.91 24.66 -3.30
CA MET A 2 -0.53 24.89 -2.89
C MET A 2 0.33 23.82 -3.55
N PRO A 3 1.40 24.18 -4.29
CA PRO A 3 2.36 23.19 -4.71
C PRO A 3 2.84 22.54 -3.43
N PHE A 4 2.79 21.21 -3.35
CA PHE A 4 3.54 20.50 -2.34
C PHE A 4 4.96 21.02 -2.47
N PRO A 5 5.55 21.61 -1.44
CA PRO A 5 6.95 21.92 -1.52
C PRO A 5 7.64 20.61 -1.91
N ASP A 6 8.73 20.69 -2.68
CA ASP A 6 9.61 19.55 -3.01
C ASP A 6 10.20 18.96 -1.70
N ILE A 7 9.31 18.50 -0.83
CA ILE A 7 9.62 18.27 0.57
C ILE A 7 10.49 17.06 0.74
N PHE A 8 10.44 16.10 -0.14
CA PHE A 8 11.36 14.96 -0.13
C PHE A 8 11.31 14.26 -1.50
N PRO A 9 12.39 14.24 -2.28
CA PRO A 9 12.50 13.29 -3.35
C PRO A 9 12.53 11.89 -2.71
N VAL A 10 11.38 11.27 -2.62
CA VAL A 10 11.26 9.89 -2.16
C VAL A 10 11.89 9.01 -3.23
N PRO A 11 12.85 8.13 -2.89
CA PRO A 11 13.39 7.18 -3.85
C PRO A 11 12.25 6.32 -4.42
N LEU A 12 12.06 6.41 -5.73
CA LEU A 12 11.00 5.70 -6.46
C LEU A 12 11.61 4.70 -7.44
N ILE A 13 11.25 3.44 -7.29
CA ILE A 13 11.65 2.34 -8.18
C ILE A 13 10.40 1.86 -8.91
N HIS A 14 10.35 2.09 -10.23
CA HIS A 14 9.28 1.58 -11.08
C HIS A 14 9.70 0.27 -11.75
N ILE A 15 8.84 -0.73 -11.70
CA ILE A 15 9.02 -2.02 -12.34
C ILE A 15 7.76 -2.41 -13.13
N ASN A 16 7.93 -3.09 -14.26
CA ASN A 16 6.78 -3.49 -15.08
C ASN A 16 5.99 -4.62 -14.41
N GLU A 17 6.68 -5.64 -13.91
CA GLU A 17 6.07 -6.83 -13.35
C GLU A 17 6.88 -7.40 -12.19
N THR A 18 6.19 -7.89 -11.17
CA THR A 18 6.77 -8.67 -10.07
C THR A 18 5.73 -9.64 -9.51
N ASN A 19 6.15 -10.59 -8.71
CA ASN A 19 5.20 -11.43 -7.97
C ASN A 19 4.42 -10.60 -6.93
N SER A 20 5.13 -9.76 -6.19
CA SER A 20 4.56 -8.85 -5.19
C SER A 20 5.54 -7.70 -4.94
N THR A 21 5.05 -6.47 -4.87
CA THR A 21 5.88 -5.30 -4.54
C THR A 21 6.48 -5.40 -3.14
N ASN A 22 5.76 -5.99 -2.17
CA ASN A 22 6.31 -6.28 -0.85
C ASN A 22 7.50 -7.22 -0.92
N ASN A 23 7.39 -8.33 -1.65
CA ASN A 23 8.49 -9.28 -1.82
C ASN A 23 9.69 -8.65 -2.51
N TYR A 24 9.45 -7.82 -3.51
CA TYR A 24 10.51 -7.12 -4.23
C TYR A 24 11.26 -6.17 -3.30
N LEU A 25 10.54 -5.33 -2.57
CA LEU A 25 11.13 -4.38 -1.63
C LEU A 25 11.85 -5.10 -0.46
N GLN A 26 11.27 -6.18 0.06
CA GLN A 26 11.91 -7.02 1.08
C GLN A 26 13.24 -7.58 0.58
N SER A 27 13.30 -8.04 -0.68
CA SER A 27 14.53 -8.52 -1.30
C SER A 27 15.58 -7.42 -1.41
N LEU A 28 15.19 -6.19 -1.76
CA LEU A 28 16.12 -5.04 -1.77
C LEU A 28 16.66 -4.74 -0.38
N CYS A 29 15.80 -4.68 0.62
CA CYS A 29 16.18 -4.41 2.02
C CYS A 29 17.14 -5.48 2.58
N SER A 30 17.02 -6.73 2.12
CA SER A 30 17.94 -7.81 2.54
C SER A 30 19.32 -7.73 1.91
N LYS A 31 19.45 -7.05 0.78
CA LYS A 31 20.71 -6.96 0.02
C LYS A 31 21.49 -5.68 0.28
N GLN A 32 20.80 -4.62 0.62
CA GLN A 32 21.40 -3.30 0.83
C GLN A 32 20.57 -2.46 1.78
N LYS A 33 21.21 -1.46 2.39
CA LYS A 33 20.50 -0.48 3.19
C LYS A 33 19.65 0.41 2.28
N MET A 34 18.35 0.43 2.51
CA MET A 34 17.43 1.30 1.80
C MET A 34 17.21 2.61 2.55
N GLU A 35 16.94 3.67 1.81
CA GLU A 35 16.48 4.92 2.40
C GLU A 35 15.03 4.77 2.91
N GLU A 36 14.72 5.44 4.00
CA GLU A 36 13.35 5.48 4.53
C GLU A 36 12.40 6.08 3.49
N LEU A 37 11.19 5.55 3.44
CA LEU A 37 10.16 5.89 2.47
C LEU A 37 10.50 5.52 1.01
N THR A 38 11.51 4.72 0.75
CA THR A 38 11.71 4.16 -0.59
C THR A 38 10.44 3.45 -1.05
N VAL A 39 9.99 3.77 -2.26
CA VAL A 39 8.78 3.22 -2.87
C VAL A 39 9.14 2.32 -4.06
N VAL A 40 8.56 1.14 -4.09
CA VAL A 40 8.53 0.27 -5.28
C VAL A 40 7.11 0.28 -5.82
N VAL A 41 6.94 0.67 -7.08
CA VAL A 41 5.67 0.62 -7.80
C VAL A 41 5.76 -0.36 -8.97
N ALA A 42 4.73 -1.17 -9.16
CA ALA A 42 4.65 -2.14 -10.26
C ALA A 42 3.40 -1.90 -11.10
N ASP A 43 3.51 -2.11 -12.42
CA ASP A 43 2.37 -2.07 -13.31
C ASP A 43 1.49 -3.31 -13.15
N PHE A 44 2.11 -4.43 -12.77
CA PHE A 44 1.41 -5.70 -12.56
C PHE A 44 2.06 -6.57 -11.48
N GLN A 45 1.22 -7.23 -10.68
CA GLN A 45 1.62 -8.29 -9.75
C GLN A 45 1.06 -9.63 -10.17
N THR A 46 1.91 -10.62 -10.36
CA THR A 46 1.51 -12.00 -10.73
C THR A 46 0.95 -12.79 -9.56
N SER A 47 1.31 -12.41 -8.33
CA SER A 47 0.91 -13.08 -7.09
C SER A 47 0.68 -12.06 -5.98
N GLY A 48 -0.18 -11.07 -6.24
CA GLY A 48 -0.54 -10.05 -5.26
C GLY A 48 -1.09 -10.67 -3.98
N ARG A 49 -0.61 -10.21 -2.83
CA ARG A 49 -0.98 -10.75 -1.51
C ARG A 49 -1.84 -9.77 -0.74
N GLY A 50 -2.86 -10.32 -0.07
CA GLY A 50 -3.66 -9.64 0.92
C GLY A 50 -3.40 -10.17 2.32
N GLN A 51 -4.20 -9.74 3.28
CA GLN A 51 -4.11 -10.22 4.66
C GLN A 51 -4.59 -11.67 4.79
N ARG A 52 -4.00 -12.40 5.76
CA ARG A 52 -4.42 -13.76 6.17
C ARG A 52 -4.49 -14.76 5.01
N GLY A 53 -3.52 -14.70 4.10
CA GLY A 53 -3.45 -15.63 2.97
C GLY A 53 -4.39 -15.29 1.81
N ASN A 54 -5.11 -14.18 1.85
CA ASN A 54 -5.89 -13.69 0.72
C ASN A 54 -4.97 -13.19 -0.39
N SER A 55 -5.46 -13.25 -1.62
CA SER A 55 -4.81 -12.65 -2.78
C SER A 55 -5.34 -11.24 -3.05
N TRP A 56 -4.52 -10.43 -3.71
CA TRP A 56 -4.93 -9.16 -4.29
C TRP A 56 -4.98 -9.29 -5.80
N GLU A 57 -6.17 -9.15 -6.36
CA GLU A 57 -6.39 -9.23 -7.81
C GLU A 57 -6.20 -7.87 -8.45
N SER A 58 -5.44 -7.83 -9.54
CA SER A 58 -5.22 -6.61 -10.32
C SER A 58 -4.87 -6.94 -11.76
N ASP A 59 -5.54 -6.28 -12.69
CA ASP A 59 -5.18 -6.34 -14.11
C ASP A 59 -3.96 -5.46 -14.41
N PRO A 60 -3.12 -5.84 -15.38
CA PRO A 60 -1.96 -5.06 -15.77
C PRO A 60 -2.30 -3.61 -16.14
N GLY A 61 -1.60 -2.66 -15.52
CA GLY A 61 -1.71 -1.23 -15.82
C GLY A 61 -3.05 -0.58 -15.45
N LYS A 62 -3.91 -1.25 -14.68
CA LYS A 62 -5.23 -0.73 -14.31
C LYS A 62 -5.27 -0.07 -12.94
N ASN A 63 -4.41 -0.49 -12.03
CA ASN A 63 -4.46 -0.10 -10.64
C ASN A 63 -3.11 0.40 -10.15
N LEU A 64 -3.11 1.08 -9.02
CA LEU A 64 -1.87 1.50 -8.36
C LEU A 64 -1.45 0.42 -7.36
N LEU A 65 -0.27 -0.16 -7.60
CA LEU A 65 0.32 -1.25 -6.80
C LEU A 65 1.70 -0.80 -6.35
N PHE A 66 1.88 -0.57 -5.05
CA PHE A 66 3.17 -0.13 -4.54
C PHE A 66 3.43 -0.61 -3.12
N SER A 67 4.69 -0.59 -2.74
CA SER A 67 5.14 -0.83 -1.37
C SER A 67 6.11 0.25 -0.96
N THR A 68 6.09 0.61 0.32
CA THR A 68 7.07 1.52 0.92
C THR A 68 7.67 0.91 2.18
N VAL A 69 8.89 1.31 2.52
CA VAL A 69 9.59 0.87 3.73
C VAL A 69 9.78 2.02 4.69
N ILE A 70 9.55 1.75 5.97
CA ILE A 70 9.87 2.64 7.09
C ILE A 70 10.67 1.88 8.14
N PHE A 71 11.44 2.60 8.94
CA PHE A 71 12.29 2.04 10.01
C PHE A 71 11.89 2.63 11.36
N PRO A 72 10.70 2.27 11.90
CA PRO A 72 10.18 2.86 13.13
C PRO A 72 10.79 2.21 14.39
N GLU A 73 12.10 2.30 14.55
CA GLU A 73 12.86 1.63 15.61
C GLU A 73 12.43 2.06 17.03
N PHE A 74 11.79 3.21 17.14
CA PHE A 74 11.21 3.71 18.40
C PHE A 74 9.88 3.04 18.76
N LEU A 75 9.24 2.32 17.81
CA LEU A 75 7.90 1.76 17.99
C LEU A 75 7.98 0.33 18.52
N GLU A 76 7.35 0.11 19.67
CA GLU A 76 7.20 -1.24 20.20
C GLU A 76 6.26 -2.08 19.33
N ALA A 77 6.59 -3.36 19.13
CA ALA A 77 5.80 -4.30 18.32
C ALA A 77 4.33 -4.39 18.75
N ARG A 78 4.04 -4.27 20.05
CA ARG A 78 2.65 -4.27 20.55
C ARG A 78 1.82 -3.08 20.06
N ARG A 79 2.46 -2.03 19.55
CA ARG A 79 1.83 -0.83 19.00
C ARG A 79 1.86 -0.78 17.47
N GLN A 80 2.20 -1.88 16.81
CA GLN A 80 2.33 -1.97 15.35
C GLN A 80 1.08 -1.49 14.58
N PHE A 81 -0.10 -1.56 15.19
CA PHE A 81 -1.34 -1.10 14.56
C PHE A 81 -1.32 0.41 14.25
N LEU A 82 -0.52 1.20 14.93
CA LEU A 82 -0.34 2.63 14.63
C LEU A 82 0.17 2.86 13.21
N ILE A 83 1.00 1.96 12.67
CA ILE A 83 1.50 2.05 11.29
C ILE A 83 0.32 1.98 10.32
N SER A 84 -0.56 1.01 10.52
CA SER A 84 -1.77 0.84 9.72
C SER A 84 -2.67 2.08 9.77
N GLN A 85 -2.85 2.66 10.95
CA GLN A 85 -3.66 3.87 11.13
C GLN A 85 -3.07 5.06 10.38
N VAL A 86 -1.78 5.31 10.52
CA VAL A 86 -1.08 6.42 9.85
C VAL A 86 -1.18 6.29 8.33
N ILE A 87 -0.90 5.11 7.79
CA ILE A 87 -0.95 4.86 6.35
C ILE A 87 -2.38 4.99 5.82
N SER A 88 -3.36 4.44 6.52
CA SER A 88 -4.78 4.55 6.13
C SER A 88 -5.26 6.00 6.09
N LEU A 89 -4.86 6.80 7.08
CA LEU A 89 -5.19 8.22 7.11
C LEU A 89 -4.52 8.99 5.98
N ALA A 90 -3.23 8.74 5.72
CA ALA A 90 -2.51 9.39 4.64
C ALA A 90 -3.13 9.10 3.27
N ILE A 91 -3.49 7.84 3.01
CA ILE A 91 -4.17 7.45 1.76
C ILE A 91 -5.55 8.10 1.67
N LYS A 92 -6.32 8.09 2.77
CA LYS A 92 -7.62 8.75 2.78
C LYS A 92 -7.52 10.25 2.49
N GLU A 93 -6.61 10.95 3.15
CA GLU A 93 -6.39 12.39 2.92
C GLU A 93 -6.05 12.68 1.46
N GLU A 94 -5.20 11.87 0.84
CA GLU A 94 -4.88 12.02 -0.58
C GLU A 94 -6.11 11.76 -1.46
N LEU A 95 -6.84 10.66 -1.23
CA LEU A 95 -8.01 10.31 -2.02
C LEU A 95 -9.16 11.34 -1.86
N ASP A 96 -9.30 11.95 -0.70
CA ASP A 96 -10.29 13.01 -0.45
C ASP A 96 -10.05 14.25 -1.34
N THR A 97 -8.84 14.41 -1.90
CA THR A 97 -8.56 15.50 -2.84
C THR A 97 -9.16 15.26 -4.22
N TYR A 98 -9.43 14.01 -4.57
CA TYR A 98 -9.95 13.60 -5.89
C TYR A 98 -11.45 13.28 -5.87
N THR A 99 -11.98 12.79 -4.76
CA THR A 99 -13.37 12.36 -4.66
C THR A 99 -13.92 12.54 -3.24
N THR A 100 -15.24 12.45 -3.10
CA THR A 100 -15.93 12.43 -1.82
C THR A 100 -16.26 11.00 -1.38
N ASP A 101 -16.78 10.84 -0.15
CA ASP A 101 -17.28 9.57 0.37
C ASP A 101 -16.21 8.48 0.58
N ILE A 102 -14.98 8.88 0.86
CA ILE A 102 -13.91 7.97 1.28
C ILE A 102 -14.05 7.67 2.76
N SER A 103 -14.05 6.40 3.11
CA SER A 103 -14.11 5.93 4.50
C SER A 103 -13.08 4.83 4.76
N ILE A 104 -12.64 4.76 6.01
CA ILE A 104 -11.75 3.70 6.48
C ILE A 104 -12.61 2.71 7.27
N LYS A 105 -12.57 1.43 6.87
CA LYS A 105 -13.16 0.32 7.63
C LYS A 105 -12.05 -0.46 8.34
N TRP A 106 -12.27 -0.66 9.63
CA TRP A 106 -11.33 -1.42 10.45
C TRP A 106 -11.06 -2.83 9.86
N PRO A 107 -9.82 -3.33 9.89
CA PRO A 107 -8.65 -2.71 10.50
C PRO A 107 -7.91 -1.71 9.59
N ASN A 108 -8.02 -1.78 8.27
CA ASN A 108 -7.19 -0.97 7.35
C ASN A 108 -7.69 -0.97 5.90
N ASP A 109 -8.96 -1.26 5.69
CA ASP A 109 -9.56 -1.21 4.36
C ASP A 109 -10.12 0.17 4.07
N ILE A 110 -9.90 0.66 2.84
CA ILE A 110 -10.44 1.95 2.41
C ILE A 110 -11.54 1.72 1.39
N TYR A 111 -12.63 2.42 1.62
CA TYR A 111 -13.86 2.32 0.83
C TYR A 111 -14.20 3.65 0.19
N TRP A 112 -14.69 3.57 -1.02
CA TRP A 112 -15.43 4.65 -1.66
C TRP A 112 -16.89 4.26 -1.69
N LYS A 113 -17.73 5.00 -0.95
CA LYS A 113 -19.14 4.60 -0.70
C LYS A 113 -19.17 3.18 -0.10
N GLU A 114 -19.88 2.26 -0.76
CA GLU A 114 -20.00 0.86 -0.31
C GLU A 114 -18.95 -0.09 -0.88
N LYS A 115 -17.98 0.44 -1.65
CA LYS A 115 -17.02 -0.38 -2.40
C LYS A 115 -15.61 -0.25 -1.84
N LYS A 116 -14.97 -1.39 -1.58
CA LYS A 116 -13.56 -1.42 -1.19
C LYS A 116 -12.68 -1.05 -2.37
N ILE A 117 -11.94 0.04 -2.27
CA ILE A 117 -11.03 0.52 -3.32
C ILE A 117 -9.57 0.35 -2.98
N CYS A 118 -9.23 0.20 -1.71
CA CYS A 118 -7.84 0.05 -1.30
C CYS A 118 -7.73 -1.01 -0.23
N GLY A 119 -6.71 -1.83 -0.36
CA GLY A 119 -6.25 -2.75 0.66
C GLY A 119 -4.77 -2.55 0.93
N MET A 120 -4.33 -2.96 2.13
CA MET A 120 -2.92 -2.91 2.48
C MET A 120 -2.47 -4.15 3.21
N LEU A 121 -1.21 -4.50 3.01
CA LEU A 121 -0.52 -5.57 3.71
C LEU A 121 0.74 -5.02 4.34
N ILE A 122 0.78 -4.98 5.66
CA ILE A 122 1.93 -4.48 6.41
C ILE A 122 2.68 -5.65 7.02
N GLU A 123 3.97 -5.74 6.72
CA GLU A 123 4.86 -6.80 7.20
C GLU A 123 6.00 -6.17 8.00
N ASN A 124 6.15 -6.60 9.24
CA ASN A 124 7.10 -6.03 10.19
C ASN A 124 8.19 -7.02 10.55
N ASP A 125 9.44 -6.55 10.53
CA ASP A 125 10.56 -7.24 11.13
C ASP A 125 10.84 -6.66 12.53
N LEU A 126 11.17 -7.52 13.47
CA LEU A 126 11.39 -7.13 14.86
C LEU A 126 12.86 -7.21 15.24
N MET A 127 13.29 -6.30 16.08
CA MET A 127 14.55 -6.35 16.79
C MET A 127 14.27 -6.15 18.29
N GLY A 128 14.35 -7.23 19.06
CA GLY A 128 13.93 -7.23 20.44
C GLY A 128 12.43 -6.98 20.56
N ARG A 129 12.05 -5.91 21.24
CA ARG A 129 10.66 -5.51 21.46
C ARG A 129 10.13 -4.52 20.43
N ASN A 130 11.02 -3.98 19.60
CA ASN A 130 10.72 -2.88 18.69
C ASN A 130 10.70 -3.37 17.23
N ILE A 131 10.08 -2.56 16.39
CA ILE A 131 10.00 -2.81 14.95
C ILE A 131 11.26 -2.23 14.31
N SER A 132 12.09 -3.09 13.73
CA SER A 132 13.30 -2.66 13.00
C SER A 132 12.97 -2.17 11.59
N GLN A 133 11.99 -2.80 10.95
CA GLN A 133 11.58 -2.49 9.59
C GLN A 133 10.10 -2.78 9.42
N SER A 134 9.42 -1.95 8.68
CA SER A 134 8.02 -2.18 8.26
C SER A 134 7.88 -1.93 6.77
N ILE A 135 7.36 -2.90 6.05
CA ILE A 135 7.03 -2.77 4.63
C ILE A 135 5.52 -2.76 4.51
N ALA A 136 4.99 -1.68 3.95
CA ALA A 136 3.57 -1.51 3.69
C ALA A 136 3.29 -1.65 2.20
N GLY A 137 2.62 -2.71 1.82
CA GLY A 137 2.09 -2.92 0.49
C GLY A 137 0.68 -2.36 0.37
N ILE A 138 0.44 -1.62 -0.69
CA ILE A 138 -0.81 -0.89 -0.92
C ILE A 138 -1.27 -1.18 -2.35
N GLY A 139 -2.53 -1.62 -2.47
CA GLY A 139 -3.20 -1.75 -3.76
C GLY A 139 -4.42 -0.84 -3.78
N ILE A 140 -4.51 0.01 -4.81
CA ILE A 140 -5.64 0.91 -5.00
C ILE A 140 -6.28 0.63 -6.36
N ASN A 141 -7.56 0.28 -6.35
CA ASN A 141 -8.33 0.04 -7.56
C ASN A 141 -8.70 1.39 -8.19
N ILE A 142 -8.18 1.65 -9.38
CA ILE A 142 -8.36 2.93 -10.09
C ILE A 142 -9.25 2.74 -11.34
N ASN A 143 -8.79 1.92 -12.28
CA ASN A 143 -9.40 1.78 -13.62
C ASN A 143 -9.90 0.36 -13.91
N GLN A 144 -9.76 -0.58 -12.99
CA GLN A 144 -10.25 -1.93 -13.19
C GLN A 144 -11.75 -1.99 -12.96
N GLU A 145 -12.48 -2.51 -13.94
CA GLU A 145 -13.94 -2.60 -13.90
C GLU A 145 -14.42 -4.02 -13.59
N ILE A 146 -13.66 -5.04 -13.99
CA ILE A 146 -14.04 -6.45 -13.87
C ILE A 146 -13.09 -7.16 -12.92
N PHE A 147 -13.66 -7.84 -11.92
CA PHE A 147 -12.94 -8.68 -10.98
C PHE A 147 -13.47 -10.10 -11.05
N HIS A 148 -12.57 -11.08 -11.00
CA HIS A 148 -12.88 -12.50 -11.12
C HIS A 148 -12.87 -13.23 -9.78
N SER A 149 -12.31 -12.61 -8.74
CA SER A 149 -12.28 -13.16 -7.41
C SER A 149 -13.61 -12.98 -6.67
N SER A 150 -13.91 -13.90 -5.75
CA SER A 150 -15.09 -13.82 -4.88
C SER A 150 -14.93 -12.82 -3.72
N ALA A 151 -13.79 -12.15 -3.61
CA ALA A 151 -13.59 -11.12 -2.60
C ALA A 151 -14.55 -9.95 -2.84
N PRO A 152 -15.03 -9.27 -1.79
CA PRO A 152 -15.86 -8.08 -1.94
C PRO A 152 -15.02 -6.97 -2.56
N VAL A 153 -15.08 -6.88 -3.87
CA VAL A 153 -14.27 -5.96 -4.67
C VAL A 153 -15.18 -4.90 -5.27
N SER A 154 -14.65 -3.72 -5.36
CA SER A 154 -15.38 -2.61 -5.94
C SER A 154 -15.24 -2.58 -7.45
N TYR A 155 -16.34 -2.41 -8.11
CA TYR A 155 -16.38 -1.87 -9.47
C TYR A 155 -16.19 -0.36 -9.35
N THR A 156 -14.97 0.13 -9.46
CA THR A 156 -14.74 1.57 -9.35
C THR A 156 -14.06 2.11 -10.59
N HIS A 157 -14.74 3.04 -11.22
CA HIS A 157 -14.14 4.04 -12.06
C HIS A 157 -13.90 5.26 -11.15
N LEU A 158 -12.72 5.35 -10.55
CA LEU A 158 -12.25 6.63 -10.07
C LEU A 158 -11.71 7.36 -11.31
N THR A 159 -12.51 8.23 -11.87
CA THR A 159 -12.01 9.16 -12.89
C THR A 159 -11.13 10.17 -12.15
N LEU A 160 -9.82 9.91 -12.16
CA LEU A 160 -8.82 10.86 -11.70
C LEU A 160 -8.46 11.85 -12.80
#